data_c288d38954e3826b55386769756f065c
#
_entry.id   c288d38954e3826b55386769756f065c
#
_cell.length_a   1.000
_cell.length_b   1.000
_cell.length_c   1.000
_cell.angle_alpha   90.00
_cell.angle_beta   90.00
_cell.angle_gamma   90.00
#
_symmetry.space_group_name_H-M   'P 1'
#
loop_
_entity.id
_entity.type
_entity.pdbx_description
1 polymer ?
#
loop_
_entity_poly.entity_id
_entity_poly.type
_entity_poly.pdbx_seq_one_letter_code
_entity_poly.pdbx_strand_id
1 'polypeptide(L)'
;LVLAVWLNYNAWVVDYGPTGKVAGADTTRDSAANETKTGSLETSVPQATQSASANSAAVGDTPAAVPSVATGDPATTATATGPGLVRVRTDVLDVEISLAGGELRGAELLRYPVVKGGAERVELFNRDSPQTLYVLQTGLSGPANANRPTHLSLFTSPAQEFRLATGATELRVPLTWTDPAGVVVTKTFIFKPGKYRIDVEYDVENRTATPWAAASYAQILRFDPPVERSMFDVQSYAFRGPAIYDGEKYRKLKVDKDEDRALQIDVQGGWLAALQHHFVAAFVPNPKAPYRITLRAEGREYLLSAVGPLTTVAPNTTGQFTETLFVGPKLQSELTTTGTELDRVADYGMLTLLARPL
;
A
#
# COMPACT_ATOMS: atom_id res chain seq x y z
N LEU A 1 53.07 3.20 -9.56
CA LEU A 1 52.96 2.35 -10.75
C LEU A 1 52.51 0.93 -10.35
N VAL A 2 53.17 0.26 -9.36
CA VAL A 2 52.85 -1.11 -8.92
C VAL A 2 51.42 -1.24 -8.39
N LEU A 3 50.92 -0.28 -7.61
CA LEU A 3 49.56 -0.29 -7.07
C LEU A 3 48.50 -0.20 -8.17
N ALA A 4 48.74 0.62 -9.20
CA ALA A 4 47.83 0.76 -10.32
C ALA A 4 47.73 -0.50 -11.19
N VAL A 5 48.85 -1.20 -11.38
CA VAL A 5 48.94 -2.48 -12.09
C VAL A 5 48.24 -3.58 -11.28
N TRP A 6 48.39 -3.59 -9.95
CA TRP A 6 47.73 -4.56 -9.06
C TRP A 6 46.20 -4.36 -9.02
N LEU A 7 45.75 -3.12 -8.98
CA LEU A 7 44.29 -2.80 -9.04
C LEU A 7 43.70 -3.20 -10.39
N ASN A 8 44.38 -2.94 -11.51
CA ASN A 8 43.94 -3.36 -12.83
C ASN A 8 43.91 -4.89 -12.99
N TYR A 9 44.89 -5.59 -12.42
CA TYR A 9 44.92 -7.04 -12.42
C TYR A 9 43.80 -7.65 -11.59
N ASN A 10 43.50 -7.12 -10.41
CA ASN A 10 42.38 -7.58 -9.60
C ASN A 10 41.02 -7.35 -10.29
N ALA A 11 40.80 -6.20 -10.92
CA ALA A 11 39.61 -5.93 -11.68
C ALA A 11 39.47 -6.94 -12.85
N TRP A 12 40.55 -7.21 -13.57
CA TRP A 12 40.53 -8.19 -14.67
C TRP A 12 40.24 -9.62 -14.18
N VAL A 13 40.79 -10.04 -13.02
CA VAL A 13 40.56 -11.38 -12.45
C VAL A 13 39.12 -11.53 -12.00
N VAL A 14 38.49 -10.48 -11.49
CA VAL A 14 37.04 -10.49 -11.10
C VAL A 14 36.14 -10.59 -12.34
N ASP A 15 36.49 -9.87 -13.40
CA ASP A 15 35.61 -9.80 -14.61
C ASP A 15 35.87 -10.98 -15.58
N TYR A 16 37.08 -11.52 -15.67
CA TYR A 16 37.53 -12.50 -16.67
C TYR A 16 38.24 -13.73 -16.12
N GLY A 17 38.36 -13.86 -14.80
CA GLY A 17 39.01 -15.02 -14.18
C GLY A 17 38.24 -16.32 -14.42
N PRO A 18 38.92 -17.48 -14.57
CA PRO A 18 38.21 -18.75 -14.76
C PRO A 18 37.42 -19.08 -13.50
N THR A 19 36.08 -19.19 -13.65
CA THR A 19 35.16 -19.67 -12.62
C THR A 19 35.45 -21.14 -12.35
N GLY A 20 36.26 -21.42 -11.34
CA GLY A 20 36.50 -22.79 -10.87
C GLY A 20 35.23 -23.40 -10.33
N LYS A 21 34.70 -24.41 -11.02
CA LYS A 21 33.72 -25.35 -10.50
C LYS A 21 34.31 -26.06 -9.27
N VAL A 22 33.79 -25.80 -8.09
CA VAL A 22 34.02 -26.66 -6.94
C VAL A 22 32.97 -27.76 -6.98
N ALA A 23 33.44 -28.97 -7.26
CA ALA A 23 32.65 -30.21 -7.21
C ALA A 23 32.28 -30.55 -5.75
N GLY A 24 31.13 -31.20 -5.59
CA GLY A 24 30.44 -31.49 -4.36
C GLY A 24 31.21 -32.29 -3.29
N ALA A 25 30.76 -32.12 -2.09
CA ALA A 25 30.89 -33.10 -1.01
C ALA A 25 29.51 -33.26 -0.36
N ASP A 26 28.93 -34.44 -0.58
CA ASP A 26 27.82 -34.99 0.18
C ASP A 26 28.17 -35.02 1.68
N THR A 27 27.32 -34.45 2.49
CA THR A 27 27.17 -34.83 3.90
C THR A 27 25.71 -34.73 4.30
N THR A 28 25.06 -35.85 4.23
CA THR A 28 23.81 -36.17 4.94
C THR A 28 23.98 -35.84 6.43
N ARG A 29 23.19 -34.89 6.92
CA ARG A 29 22.83 -34.80 8.34
C ARG A 29 21.34 -34.53 8.42
N ASP A 30 20.63 -35.58 8.81
CA ASP A 30 19.29 -35.50 9.41
C ASP A 30 19.28 -34.46 10.51
N SER A 31 18.49 -33.45 10.34
CA SER A 31 17.95 -32.63 11.42
C SER A 31 16.55 -32.26 10.99
N ALA A 32 15.59 -32.98 11.55
CA ALA A 32 14.19 -32.61 11.55
C ALA A 32 14.04 -31.26 12.27
N ALA A 33 14.19 -30.19 11.53
CA ALA A 33 13.77 -28.86 11.93
C ALA A 33 12.39 -28.61 11.30
N ASN A 34 11.45 -28.41 12.16
CA ASN A 34 10.08 -28.03 11.94
C ASN A 34 10.03 -26.85 10.94
N GLU A 35 9.89 -27.14 9.63
CA GLU A 35 9.65 -26.13 8.63
C GLU A 35 8.23 -25.60 8.83
N THR A 36 8.13 -24.54 9.63
CA THR A 36 6.99 -23.64 9.55
C THR A 36 6.96 -23.12 8.12
N LYS A 37 6.04 -23.58 7.30
CA LYS A 37 5.76 -23.04 5.96
C LYS A 37 5.55 -21.53 6.12
N THR A 38 6.58 -20.75 5.86
CA THR A 38 6.49 -19.30 5.73
C THR A 38 5.66 -19.06 4.47
N GLY A 39 4.39 -18.66 4.65
CA GLY A 39 3.56 -18.26 3.52
C GLY A 39 4.24 -17.08 2.81
N SER A 40 4.22 -17.09 1.48
CA SER A 40 4.73 -15.98 0.65
C SER A 40 4.23 -14.64 1.20
N LEU A 41 5.06 -13.59 1.14
CA LEU A 41 4.68 -12.23 1.55
C LEU A 41 3.40 -11.77 0.84
N GLU A 42 3.21 -12.19 -0.40
CA GLU A 42 2.06 -11.87 -1.24
C GLU A 42 0.71 -12.36 -0.67
N THR A 43 0.69 -13.51 -0.01
CA THR A 43 -0.53 -14.10 0.57
C THR A 43 -0.71 -13.77 2.06
N SER A 44 0.17 -12.95 2.61
CA SER A 44 0.16 -12.59 4.03
C SER A 44 -0.94 -11.59 4.34
N VAL A 45 -1.94 -11.99 5.13
CA VAL A 45 -2.98 -11.10 5.66
C VAL A 45 -2.60 -10.71 7.09
N PRO A 46 -2.48 -9.41 7.41
CA PRO A 46 -2.15 -8.97 8.76
C PRO A 46 -3.32 -9.30 9.70
N GLN A 47 -2.99 -9.85 10.88
CA GLN A 47 -3.97 -10.24 11.89
C GLN A 47 -4.23 -9.11 12.86
N ALA A 48 -5.51 -8.82 13.10
CA ALA A 48 -5.92 -7.89 14.14
C ALA A 48 -5.53 -8.44 15.52
N THR A 49 -4.92 -7.63 16.36
CA THR A 49 -4.69 -7.96 17.76
C THR A 49 -5.98 -7.75 18.53
N GLN A 50 -6.39 -8.74 19.32
CA GLN A 50 -7.45 -8.55 20.32
C GLN A 50 -6.92 -7.58 21.39
N SER A 51 -7.30 -6.31 21.31
CA SER A 51 -7.18 -5.41 22.46
C SER A 51 -8.22 -5.86 23.48
N ALA A 52 -7.78 -6.31 24.65
CA ALA A 52 -8.65 -6.56 25.77
C ALA A 52 -9.37 -5.25 26.14
N SER A 53 -10.69 -5.29 26.16
CA SER A 53 -11.63 -4.30 26.70
C SER A 53 -11.68 -2.94 26.03
N ALA A 54 -12.65 -2.77 25.15
CA ALA A 54 -13.32 -1.49 25.01
C ALA A 54 -14.81 -1.68 25.31
N ASN A 55 -15.22 -1.08 26.39
CA ASN A 55 -16.59 -0.96 26.82
C ASN A 55 -17.42 -0.30 25.71
N SER A 56 -18.44 -0.98 25.21
CA SER A 56 -19.38 -0.47 24.22
C SER A 56 -20.23 0.62 24.85
N ALA A 57 -19.96 1.87 24.54
CA ALA A 57 -20.94 2.95 24.72
C ALA A 57 -21.69 3.09 23.38
N ALA A 58 -22.92 2.61 23.36
CA ALA A 58 -23.88 2.87 22.30
C ALA A 58 -24.22 4.35 22.33
N VAL A 59 -23.82 5.08 21.30
CA VAL A 59 -24.39 6.39 20.97
C VAL A 59 -25.29 6.17 19.78
N GLY A 60 -26.60 6.19 20.06
CA GLY A 60 -27.62 6.28 19.03
C GLY A 60 -27.64 7.70 18.47
N ASP A 61 -27.37 7.84 17.20
CA ASP A 61 -27.71 9.06 16.46
C ASP A 61 -28.46 8.67 15.19
N THR A 62 -29.62 9.27 15.03
CA THR A 62 -30.55 9.07 13.93
C THR A 62 -29.98 9.67 12.65
N PRO A 63 -29.92 8.94 11.52
CA PRO A 63 -29.38 9.50 10.29
C PRO A 63 -30.31 10.56 9.72
N ALA A 64 -29.82 11.77 9.59
CA ALA A 64 -30.44 12.79 8.74
C ALA A 64 -30.29 12.39 7.27
N ALA A 65 -31.38 12.53 6.51
CA ALA A 65 -31.41 12.25 5.09
C ALA A 65 -30.38 13.06 4.33
N VAL A 66 -29.45 12.36 3.65
CA VAL A 66 -28.47 12.96 2.75
C VAL A 66 -29.10 13.30 1.40
N PRO A 67 -28.81 14.48 0.83
CA PRO A 67 -29.27 14.81 -0.51
C PRO A 67 -28.59 13.91 -1.54
N SER A 68 -29.38 13.40 -2.48
CA SER A 68 -28.94 12.64 -3.65
C SER A 68 -27.94 13.47 -4.46
N VAL A 69 -26.67 13.07 -4.46
CA VAL A 69 -25.64 13.65 -5.31
C VAL A 69 -25.75 12.98 -6.68
N ALA A 70 -25.78 13.80 -7.73
CA ALA A 70 -25.85 13.33 -9.11
C ALA A 70 -24.63 12.45 -9.42
N THR A 71 -24.89 11.16 -9.60
CA THR A 71 -23.94 10.16 -10.09
C THR A 71 -23.63 10.49 -11.54
N GLY A 72 -22.37 10.73 -11.84
CA GLY A 72 -21.91 10.82 -13.24
C GLY A 72 -22.26 9.52 -13.97
N ASP A 73 -22.72 9.65 -15.20
CA ASP A 73 -23.17 8.55 -16.05
C ASP A 73 -22.09 7.46 -16.17
N PRO A 74 -22.38 6.21 -15.78
CA PRO A 74 -21.44 5.11 -16.02
C PRO A 74 -21.48 4.74 -17.49
N ALA A 75 -20.41 5.00 -18.22
CA ALA A 75 -20.25 4.50 -19.57
C ALA A 75 -20.15 2.97 -19.52
N THR A 76 -21.16 2.31 -20.09
CA THR A 76 -21.24 0.88 -20.39
C THR A 76 -21.46 -0.06 -19.21
N THR A 77 -22.69 -0.47 -19.01
CA THR A 77 -23.18 -1.45 -18.05
C THR A 77 -22.80 -2.88 -18.46
N ALA A 78 -21.57 -3.30 -18.14
CA ALA A 78 -21.20 -4.71 -18.07
C ALA A 78 -20.70 -4.98 -16.65
N THR A 79 -21.51 -5.70 -15.85
CA THR A 79 -21.10 -6.17 -14.54
C THR A 79 -19.87 -7.08 -14.71
N ALA A 80 -18.70 -6.61 -14.31
CA ALA A 80 -17.49 -7.40 -14.35
C ALA A 80 -17.47 -8.35 -13.15
N THR A 81 -17.47 -9.65 -13.43
CA THR A 81 -17.33 -10.71 -12.41
C THR A 81 -16.11 -11.54 -12.77
N GLY A 82 -15.14 -11.68 -11.85
CA GLY A 82 -13.93 -12.47 -12.06
C GLY A 82 -12.65 -11.66 -11.89
N PRO A 83 -11.47 -12.22 -12.20
CA PRO A 83 -10.17 -11.57 -12.06
C PRO A 83 -9.96 -10.44 -13.11
N GLY A 84 -10.91 -9.52 -13.20
CA GLY A 84 -10.89 -8.38 -14.10
C GLY A 84 -10.20 -7.17 -13.48
N LEU A 85 -9.99 -6.15 -14.32
CA LEU A 85 -9.47 -4.84 -13.94
C LEU A 85 -10.58 -3.79 -14.04
N VAL A 86 -10.57 -2.87 -13.09
CA VAL A 86 -11.34 -1.64 -13.13
C VAL A 86 -10.39 -0.49 -13.36
N ARG A 87 -10.59 0.25 -14.43
CA ARG A 87 -9.80 1.45 -14.76
C ARG A 87 -10.50 2.70 -14.26
N VAL A 88 -9.76 3.54 -13.57
CA VAL A 88 -10.27 4.78 -12.98
C VAL A 88 -9.45 5.95 -13.48
N ARG A 89 -10.07 6.89 -14.18
CA ARG A 89 -9.38 8.06 -14.73
C ARG A 89 -9.91 9.36 -14.15
N THR A 90 -8.98 10.12 -13.56
CA THR A 90 -9.22 11.49 -13.10
C THR A 90 -8.44 12.49 -13.97
N ASP A 91 -8.34 13.74 -13.55
CA ASP A 91 -7.52 14.77 -14.19
C ASP A 91 -6.02 14.67 -13.87
N VAL A 92 -5.64 13.88 -12.84
CA VAL A 92 -4.24 13.71 -12.39
C VAL A 92 -3.77 12.26 -12.33
N LEU A 93 -4.69 11.29 -12.25
CA LEU A 93 -4.42 9.86 -12.09
C LEU A 93 -5.15 9.03 -13.14
N ASP A 94 -4.49 7.98 -13.62
CA ASP A 94 -5.10 6.84 -14.31
C ASP A 94 -4.72 5.59 -13.53
N VAL A 95 -5.70 4.97 -12.84
CA VAL A 95 -5.47 3.91 -11.85
C VAL A 95 -6.07 2.62 -12.32
N GLU A 96 -5.37 1.52 -12.12
CA GLU A 96 -5.87 0.16 -12.31
C GLU A 96 -6.11 -0.52 -10.97
N ILE A 97 -7.35 -0.95 -10.75
CA ILE A 97 -7.80 -1.68 -9.56
C ILE A 97 -8.13 -3.11 -9.97
N SER A 98 -7.49 -4.09 -9.34
CA SER A 98 -7.82 -5.50 -9.55
C SER A 98 -9.10 -5.88 -8.81
N LEU A 99 -10.03 -6.61 -9.44
CA LEU A 99 -11.16 -7.22 -8.75
C LEU A 99 -10.73 -8.38 -7.83
N ALA A 100 -9.56 -8.98 -8.08
CA ALA A 100 -8.92 -9.84 -7.09
C ALA A 100 -8.29 -8.94 -6.02
N GLY A 101 -8.91 -8.88 -4.84
CA GLY A 101 -8.45 -8.12 -3.68
C GLY A 101 -8.85 -6.65 -3.64
N GLY A 102 -9.35 -6.06 -4.71
CA GLY A 102 -9.52 -4.61 -4.77
C GLY A 102 -8.18 -3.88 -4.57
N GLU A 103 -7.10 -4.40 -5.15
CA GLU A 103 -5.73 -3.91 -5.00
C GLU A 103 -5.43 -2.84 -6.06
N LEU A 104 -4.68 -1.79 -5.67
CA LEU A 104 -4.11 -0.83 -6.61
C LEU A 104 -2.85 -1.45 -7.23
N ARG A 105 -2.92 -1.85 -8.50
CA ARG A 105 -1.84 -2.53 -9.22
C ARG A 105 -1.15 -1.69 -10.29
N GLY A 106 -1.77 -0.58 -10.69
CA GLY A 106 -1.23 0.41 -11.61
C GLY A 106 -1.71 1.80 -11.21
N ALA A 107 -0.84 2.81 -11.30
CA ALA A 107 -1.19 4.21 -11.10
C ALA A 107 -0.28 5.10 -11.96
N GLU A 108 -0.80 5.56 -13.08
CA GLU A 108 -0.13 6.49 -13.98
C GLU A 108 -0.38 7.94 -13.52
N LEU A 109 0.69 8.71 -13.38
CA LEU A 109 0.63 10.12 -12.99
C LEU A 109 0.53 11.02 -14.23
N LEU A 110 -0.67 11.40 -14.62
CA LEU A 110 -0.97 12.06 -15.90
C LEU A 110 -0.23 13.38 -16.12
N ARG A 111 0.18 14.07 -15.04
CA ARG A 111 0.91 15.34 -15.10
C ARG A 111 2.44 15.17 -15.04
N TYR A 112 2.95 13.94 -14.91
CA TYR A 112 4.38 13.67 -14.73
C TYR A 112 4.92 12.77 -15.86
N PRO A 113 5.49 13.35 -16.92
CA PRO A 113 6.15 12.56 -17.95
C PRO A 113 7.46 11.96 -17.42
N VAL A 114 7.81 10.75 -17.87
CA VAL A 114 9.09 10.09 -17.54
C VAL A 114 10.26 10.93 -18.05
N VAL A 115 10.14 11.48 -19.27
CA VAL A 115 11.09 12.42 -19.85
C VAL A 115 10.36 13.73 -20.16
N LYS A 116 10.99 14.86 -19.86
CA LYS A 116 10.41 16.20 -20.12
C LYS A 116 9.93 16.32 -21.58
N GLY A 117 8.64 16.58 -21.76
CA GLY A 117 8.01 16.67 -23.08
C GLY A 117 7.66 15.32 -23.72
N GLY A 118 7.96 14.19 -23.09
CA GLY A 118 7.59 12.85 -23.55
C GLY A 118 6.11 12.53 -23.37
N ALA A 119 5.63 11.50 -24.09
CA ALA A 119 4.27 11.00 -23.97
C ALA A 119 4.09 10.01 -22.81
N GLU A 120 5.14 9.25 -22.48
CA GLU A 120 5.15 8.27 -21.42
C GLU A 120 5.04 8.95 -20.05
N ARG A 121 4.17 8.42 -19.19
CA ARG A 121 3.91 8.94 -17.83
C ARG A 121 4.57 8.06 -16.80
N VAL A 122 4.87 8.67 -15.66
CA VAL A 122 5.38 7.92 -14.50
C VAL A 122 4.30 7.01 -13.97
N GLU A 123 4.62 5.72 -13.87
CA GLU A 123 3.79 4.69 -13.26
C GLU A 123 4.34 4.31 -11.89
N LEU A 124 3.48 4.25 -10.87
CA LEU A 124 3.89 3.97 -9.50
C LEU A 124 3.73 2.51 -9.10
N PHE A 125 2.72 1.82 -9.57
CA PHE A 125 2.50 0.42 -9.23
C PHE A 125 2.75 -0.48 -10.43
N ASN A 126 3.24 -1.68 -10.19
CA ASN A 126 3.51 -2.66 -11.22
C ASN A 126 3.47 -4.07 -10.64
N ARG A 127 2.89 -5.02 -11.39
CA ARG A 127 2.81 -6.43 -11.02
C ARG A 127 3.32 -7.36 -12.14
N ASP A 128 3.94 -6.82 -13.18
CA ASP A 128 4.29 -7.57 -14.38
C ASP A 128 5.48 -8.51 -14.16
N SER A 129 6.37 -8.17 -13.24
CA SER A 129 7.49 -9.03 -12.89
C SER A 129 7.83 -8.95 -11.39
N PRO A 130 8.43 -10.01 -10.82
CA PRO A 130 8.88 -9.98 -9.42
C PRO A 130 9.86 -8.85 -9.12
N GLN A 131 10.72 -8.46 -10.11
CA GLN A 131 11.73 -7.42 -9.93
C GLN A 131 11.18 -6.00 -9.99
N THR A 132 9.96 -5.83 -10.51
CA THR A 132 9.26 -4.54 -10.57
C THR A 132 8.03 -4.51 -9.67
N LEU A 133 7.81 -5.58 -8.89
CA LEU A 133 6.64 -5.71 -8.03
C LEU A 133 6.49 -4.52 -7.09
N TYR A 134 5.36 -3.85 -7.21
CA TYR A 134 4.98 -2.75 -6.35
C TYR A 134 3.46 -2.59 -6.40
N VAL A 135 2.78 -2.95 -5.32
CA VAL A 135 1.31 -2.88 -5.20
C VAL A 135 0.91 -2.34 -3.83
N LEU A 136 -0.27 -1.73 -3.78
CA LEU A 136 -0.89 -1.29 -2.54
C LEU A 136 -2.21 -2.06 -2.36
N GLN A 137 -2.28 -2.79 -1.28
CA GLN A 137 -3.37 -3.69 -0.93
C GLN A 137 -4.08 -3.18 0.31
N THR A 138 -5.40 -3.19 0.30
CA THR A 138 -6.21 -2.84 1.46
C THR A 138 -7.35 -3.85 1.63
N GLY A 139 -7.82 -4.03 2.85
CA GLY A 139 -8.88 -5.00 3.12
C GLY A 139 -9.37 -4.98 4.56
N LEU A 140 -10.26 -5.91 4.86
CA LEU A 140 -10.71 -6.18 6.21
C LEU A 140 -10.19 -7.56 6.63
N SER A 141 -9.47 -7.62 7.75
CA SER A 141 -9.05 -8.86 8.40
C SER A 141 -9.91 -9.13 9.63
N GLY A 142 -9.86 -10.33 10.16
CA GLY A 142 -10.68 -10.71 11.31
C GLY A 142 -9.97 -11.72 12.21
N PRO A 143 -10.68 -12.30 13.15
CA PRO A 143 -10.19 -13.45 13.92
C PRO A 143 -9.73 -14.59 13.00
N ALA A 144 -8.86 -15.44 13.50
CA ALA A 144 -8.36 -16.60 12.75
C ALA A 144 -9.51 -17.41 12.13
N ASN A 145 -9.34 -17.78 10.85
CA ASN A 145 -10.32 -18.53 10.05
C ASN A 145 -11.66 -17.81 9.77
N ALA A 146 -11.79 -16.52 10.08
CA ALA A 146 -12.98 -15.76 9.75
C ALA A 146 -12.96 -15.37 8.24
N ASN A 147 -14.09 -15.60 7.55
CA ASN A 147 -14.24 -15.13 6.18
C ASN A 147 -14.42 -13.60 6.17
N ARG A 148 -13.47 -12.89 5.56
CA ARG A 148 -13.44 -11.43 5.47
C ARG A 148 -12.95 -11.01 4.09
N PRO A 149 -13.37 -9.84 3.58
CA PRO A 149 -12.92 -9.32 2.29
C PRO A 149 -11.47 -8.81 2.39
N THR A 150 -10.52 -9.72 2.25
CA THR A 150 -9.08 -9.43 2.22
C THR A 150 -8.63 -9.09 0.80
N HIS A 151 -7.36 -8.74 0.64
CA HIS A 151 -6.72 -8.58 -0.68
C HIS A 151 -6.61 -9.90 -1.49
N LEU A 152 -7.05 -11.02 -0.94
CA LEU A 152 -7.15 -12.32 -1.63
C LEU A 152 -8.60 -12.63 -2.08
N SER A 153 -9.56 -11.81 -1.67
CA SER A 153 -10.98 -12.03 -1.96
C SER A 153 -11.36 -11.49 -3.34
N LEU A 154 -12.34 -12.12 -3.98
CA LEU A 154 -12.86 -11.65 -5.26
C LEU A 154 -14.01 -10.66 -5.03
N PHE A 155 -13.90 -9.50 -5.67
CA PHE A 155 -14.91 -8.47 -5.70
C PHE A 155 -15.65 -8.44 -7.04
N THR A 156 -16.83 -7.82 -7.05
CA THR A 156 -17.57 -7.45 -8.26
C THR A 156 -17.63 -5.94 -8.38
N SER A 157 -17.72 -5.41 -9.60
CA SER A 157 -17.88 -3.98 -9.88
C SER A 157 -19.05 -3.75 -10.84
N PRO A 158 -19.82 -2.67 -10.68
CA PRO A 158 -20.90 -2.33 -11.61
C PRO A 158 -20.40 -1.92 -13.00
N ALA A 159 -19.13 -1.51 -13.12
CA ALA A 159 -18.49 -1.14 -14.38
C ALA A 159 -17.00 -1.50 -14.37
N GLN A 160 -16.39 -1.57 -15.56
CA GLN A 160 -14.94 -1.78 -15.72
C GLN A 160 -14.18 -0.46 -15.91
N GLU A 161 -14.85 0.63 -16.20
CA GLU A 161 -14.24 1.94 -16.41
C GLU A 161 -15.04 3.02 -15.68
N PHE A 162 -14.30 3.87 -14.96
CA PHE A 162 -14.84 5.03 -14.27
C PHE A 162 -14.02 6.27 -14.65
N ARG A 163 -14.71 7.36 -14.94
CA ARG A 163 -14.07 8.63 -15.31
C ARG A 163 -14.64 9.77 -14.47
N LEU A 164 -13.75 10.60 -13.94
CA LEU A 164 -14.15 11.82 -13.25
C LEU A 164 -14.75 12.80 -14.27
N ALA A 165 -16.04 13.08 -14.14
CA ALA A 165 -16.72 14.02 -15.03
C ALA A 165 -16.27 15.47 -14.76
N THR A 166 -16.25 16.30 -15.80
CA THR A 166 -15.95 17.73 -15.67
C THR A 166 -16.96 18.41 -14.75
N GLY A 167 -16.48 19.08 -13.71
CA GLY A 167 -17.32 19.76 -12.71
C GLY A 167 -17.82 18.86 -11.57
N ALA A 168 -17.53 17.55 -11.61
CA ALA A 168 -17.83 16.68 -10.46
C ALA A 168 -16.88 17.01 -9.29
N THR A 169 -17.42 16.90 -8.08
CA THR A 169 -16.64 17.11 -6.82
C THR A 169 -15.89 15.88 -6.38
N GLU A 170 -16.35 14.69 -6.77
CA GLU A 170 -15.71 13.40 -6.50
C GLU A 170 -16.13 12.33 -7.51
N LEU A 171 -15.37 11.26 -7.58
CA LEU A 171 -15.67 10.02 -8.30
C LEU A 171 -15.64 8.86 -7.32
N ARG A 172 -16.76 8.13 -7.21
CA ARG A 172 -16.89 6.95 -6.33
C ARG A 172 -16.83 5.67 -7.16
N VAL A 173 -15.98 4.74 -6.77
CA VAL A 173 -15.73 3.47 -7.46
C VAL A 173 -16.05 2.32 -6.49
N PRO A 174 -17.26 1.78 -6.48
CA PRO A 174 -17.68 0.72 -5.57
C PRO A 174 -17.25 -0.66 -6.06
N LEU A 175 -16.71 -1.46 -5.17
CA LEU A 175 -16.45 -2.89 -5.32
C LEU A 175 -17.21 -3.65 -4.24
N THR A 176 -17.97 -4.68 -4.62
CA THR A 176 -18.82 -5.42 -3.68
C THR A 176 -18.29 -6.83 -3.45
N TRP A 177 -18.25 -7.23 -2.20
CA TRP A 177 -18.01 -8.59 -1.76
C TRP A 177 -19.18 -9.09 -0.93
N THR A 178 -19.54 -10.35 -1.11
CA THR A 178 -20.67 -10.98 -0.39
C THR A 178 -20.22 -12.27 0.25
N ASP A 179 -20.48 -12.40 1.54
CA ASP A 179 -20.33 -13.66 2.27
C ASP A 179 -21.61 -14.49 2.10
N PRO A 180 -21.53 -15.79 1.76
CA PRO A 180 -22.67 -16.69 1.76
C PRO A 180 -23.47 -16.71 3.07
N ALA A 181 -22.84 -16.38 4.21
CA ALA A 181 -23.49 -16.27 5.51
C ALA A 181 -24.44 -15.05 5.63
N GLY A 182 -24.39 -14.08 4.70
CA GLY A 182 -25.29 -12.93 4.68
C GLY A 182 -24.66 -11.58 5.05
N VAL A 183 -23.32 -11.48 5.02
CA VAL A 183 -22.64 -10.19 5.15
C VAL A 183 -22.32 -9.65 3.75
N VAL A 184 -22.62 -8.38 3.52
CA VAL A 184 -22.24 -7.67 2.29
C VAL A 184 -21.29 -6.54 2.66
N VAL A 185 -20.18 -6.44 1.93
CA VAL A 185 -19.20 -5.35 2.09
C VAL A 185 -19.03 -4.62 0.77
N THR A 186 -19.28 -3.33 0.79
CA THR A 186 -18.99 -2.43 -0.34
C THR A 186 -17.73 -1.64 -0.02
N LYS A 187 -16.64 -1.92 -0.76
CA LYS A 187 -15.38 -1.18 -0.71
C LYS A 187 -15.43 -0.09 -1.78
N THR A 188 -15.45 1.17 -1.39
CA THR A 188 -15.55 2.31 -2.31
C THR A 188 -14.26 3.11 -2.30
N PHE A 189 -13.63 3.24 -3.47
CA PHE A 189 -12.54 4.18 -3.66
C PHE A 189 -13.10 5.54 -4.08
N ILE A 190 -12.65 6.62 -3.43
CA ILE A 190 -13.14 7.98 -3.65
C ILE A 190 -11.99 8.85 -4.11
N PHE A 191 -12.14 9.38 -5.32
CA PHE A 191 -11.19 10.27 -5.97
C PHE A 191 -11.75 11.68 -6.05
N LYS A 192 -10.90 12.69 -5.88
CA LYS A 192 -11.29 14.11 -6.00
C LYS A 192 -10.48 14.82 -7.10
N PRO A 193 -11.04 15.83 -7.77
CA PRO A 193 -10.34 16.58 -8.81
C PRO A 193 -9.02 17.17 -8.29
N GLY A 194 -7.96 17.05 -9.07
CA GLY A 194 -6.65 17.60 -8.76
C GLY A 194 -5.92 16.97 -7.57
N LYS A 195 -6.45 15.88 -6.98
CA LYS A 195 -5.90 15.26 -5.78
C LYS A 195 -5.26 13.91 -6.07
N TYR A 196 -4.14 13.66 -5.36
CA TYR A 196 -3.42 12.38 -5.30
C TYR A 196 -3.82 11.55 -4.07
N ARG A 197 -4.64 12.10 -3.20
CA ARG A 197 -5.30 11.41 -2.10
C ARG A 197 -6.47 10.60 -2.63
N ILE A 198 -6.57 9.35 -2.16
CA ILE A 198 -7.65 8.41 -2.44
C ILE A 198 -8.22 7.99 -1.09
N ASP A 199 -9.49 8.30 -0.83
CA ASP A 199 -10.16 7.79 0.36
C ASP A 199 -10.76 6.42 0.04
N VAL A 200 -10.74 5.49 1.00
CA VAL A 200 -11.33 4.15 0.89
C VAL A 200 -12.32 3.97 2.01
N GLU A 201 -13.57 3.71 1.66
CA GLU A 201 -14.66 3.42 2.58
C GLU A 201 -15.07 1.95 2.44
N TYR A 202 -15.34 1.30 3.55
CA TYR A 202 -15.97 -0.03 3.60
C TYR A 202 -17.27 0.11 4.31
N ASP A 203 -18.39 0.00 3.59
CA ASP A 203 -19.71 -0.10 4.14
C ASP A 203 -20.05 -1.57 4.33
N VAL A 204 -20.28 -1.97 5.57
CA VAL A 204 -20.57 -3.35 5.96
C VAL A 204 -22.04 -3.47 6.34
N GLU A 205 -22.78 -4.33 5.67
CA GLU A 205 -24.13 -4.74 6.05
C GLU A 205 -24.06 -6.14 6.67
N ASN A 206 -24.24 -6.24 7.97
CA ASN A 206 -24.33 -7.52 8.65
C ASN A 206 -25.79 -7.96 8.75
N ARG A 207 -26.27 -8.73 7.77
CA ARG A 207 -27.64 -9.30 7.74
C ARG A 207 -27.76 -10.62 8.51
N THR A 208 -26.72 -11.00 9.27
CA THR A 208 -26.72 -12.24 10.04
C THR A 208 -27.26 -12.02 11.46
N ALA A 209 -27.60 -13.11 12.14
CA ALA A 209 -28.03 -13.09 13.54
C ALA A 209 -26.85 -13.03 14.54
N THR A 210 -25.60 -12.99 14.06
CA THR A 210 -24.39 -13.02 14.91
C THR A 210 -23.55 -11.76 14.71
N PRO A 211 -22.83 -11.29 15.74
CA PRO A 211 -21.87 -10.19 15.60
C PRO A 211 -20.78 -10.52 14.58
N TRP A 212 -20.43 -9.56 13.74
CA TRP A 212 -19.38 -9.67 12.75
C TRP A 212 -18.24 -8.70 13.09
N ALA A 213 -17.06 -9.22 13.35
CA ALA A 213 -15.91 -8.42 13.75
C ALA A 213 -14.85 -8.37 12.66
N ALA A 214 -14.31 -7.19 12.40
CA ALA A 214 -13.22 -6.96 11.45
C ALA A 214 -12.31 -5.83 11.88
N ALA A 215 -11.11 -5.80 11.32
CA ALA A 215 -10.15 -4.72 11.42
C ALA A 215 -9.73 -4.31 10.01
N SER A 216 -9.74 -3.03 9.71
CA SER A 216 -9.20 -2.54 8.45
C SER A 216 -7.67 -2.62 8.44
N TYR A 217 -7.11 -2.88 7.28
CA TYR A 217 -5.67 -2.88 7.08
C TYR A 217 -5.28 -2.38 5.70
N ALA A 218 -4.08 -1.83 5.64
CA ALA A 218 -3.39 -1.58 4.38
C ALA A 218 -1.98 -2.13 4.42
N GLN A 219 -1.48 -2.54 3.26
CA GLN A 219 -0.12 -3.01 3.11
C GLN A 219 0.46 -2.65 1.75
N ILE A 220 1.77 -2.42 1.74
CA ILE A 220 2.56 -2.18 0.54
C ILE A 220 3.50 -3.37 0.38
N LEU A 221 3.29 -4.11 -0.71
CA LEU A 221 4.19 -5.17 -1.15
C LEU A 221 5.07 -4.63 -2.27
N ARG A 222 6.39 -4.67 -2.08
CA ARG A 222 7.31 -4.09 -3.05
C ARG A 222 8.65 -4.81 -3.07
N PHE A 223 9.18 -4.98 -4.29
CA PHE A 223 10.59 -5.29 -4.51
C PHE A 223 11.43 -4.02 -4.38
N ASP A 224 12.48 -4.08 -3.57
CA ASP A 224 13.45 -2.98 -3.39
C ASP A 224 14.60 -3.15 -4.37
N PRO A 225 14.61 -2.47 -5.53
CA PRO A 225 15.65 -2.64 -6.53
C PRO A 225 17.00 -2.18 -5.99
N PRO A 226 18.12 -2.81 -6.41
CA PRO A 226 19.44 -2.35 -6.07
C PRO A 226 19.65 -0.91 -6.56
N VAL A 227 20.21 -0.07 -5.71
CA VAL A 227 20.54 1.31 -6.06
C VAL A 227 22.01 1.37 -6.41
N GLU A 228 22.34 1.58 -7.67
CA GLU A 228 23.68 1.92 -8.09
C GLU A 228 23.96 3.37 -7.71
N ARG A 229 24.89 3.56 -6.77
CA ARG A 229 25.32 4.90 -6.34
C ARG A 229 26.41 5.41 -7.26
N SER A 230 26.20 6.55 -7.88
CA SER A 230 27.20 7.24 -8.66
C SER A 230 27.67 8.50 -7.92
N MET A 231 28.97 8.70 -7.81
CA MET A 231 29.52 9.91 -7.19
C MET A 231 29.17 11.20 -7.96
N PHE A 232 28.78 11.07 -9.23
CA PHE A 232 28.42 12.20 -10.09
C PHE A 232 26.91 12.42 -10.20
N ASP A 233 26.10 11.49 -9.65
CA ASP A 233 24.63 11.62 -9.65
C ASP A 233 24.11 11.81 -8.22
N VAL A 234 23.87 13.06 -7.85
CA VAL A 234 23.31 13.44 -6.53
C VAL A 234 21.95 12.79 -6.31
N GLN A 235 21.21 12.48 -7.36
CA GLN A 235 19.88 11.83 -7.27
C GLN A 235 20.00 10.37 -6.82
N SER A 236 21.14 9.71 -7.04
CA SER A 236 21.39 8.34 -6.59
C SER A 236 21.46 8.22 -5.05
N TYR A 237 21.60 9.32 -4.32
CA TYR A 237 21.64 9.35 -2.85
C TYR A 237 20.26 9.55 -2.21
N ALA A 238 19.22 9.84 -2.99
CA ALA A 238 17.86 9.94 -2.46
C ALA A 238 17.40 8.60 -1.90
N PHE A 239 16.85 8.62 -0.69
CA PHE A 239 16.34 7.40 -0.07
C PHE A 239 15.14 6.87 -0.86
N ARG A 240 15.18 5.56 -1.15
CA ARG A 240 14.09 4.77 -1.71
C ARG A 240 13.82 3.61 -0.75
N GLY A 241 12.57 3.25 -0.54
CA GLY A 241 12.23 2.13 0.35
C GLY A 241 11.12 2.47 1.35
N PRO A 242 10.89 1.58 2.34
CA PRO A 242 9.85 1.75 3.33
C PRO A 242 10.18 2.85 4.33
N ALA A 243 9.15 3.60 4.76
CA ALA A 243 9.25 4.61 5.79
C ALA A 243 7.97 4.65 6.63
N ILE A 244 8.09 5.09 7.87
CA ILE A 244 6.97 5.24 8.80
C ILE A 244 7.08 6.55 9.57
N TYR A 245 5.94 7.01 10.04
CA TYR A 245 5.82 7.95 11.14
C TYR A 245 5.08 7.25 12.27
N ASP A 246 5.69 7.15 13.45
CA ASP A 246 5.15 6.39 14.58
C ASP A 246 4.26 7.23 15.52
N GLY A 247 3.93 8.45 15.11
CA GLY A 247 3.22 9.44 15.92
C GLY A 247 4.16 10.46 16.58
N GLU A 248 5.47 10.16 16.66
CA GLU A 248 6.50 11.03 17.24
C GLU A 248 7.66 11.27 16.28
N LYS A 249 8.14 10.22 15.62
CA LYS A 249 9.35 10.24 14.79
C LYS A 249 9.12 9.70 13.39
N TYR A 250 9.69 10.39 12.41
CA TYR A 250 9.84 9.89 11.06
C TYR A 250 11.05 8.96 10.96
N ARG A 251 10.84 7.74 10.46
CA ARG A 251 11.88 6.71 10.33
C ARG A 251 11.91 6.17 8.90
N LYS A 252 13.09 6.18 8.29
CA LYS A 252 13.40 5.48 7.05
C LYS A 252 13.87 4.08 7.42
N LEU A 253 13.20 3.04 6.92
CA LEU A 253 13.50 1.65 7.25
C LEU A 253 14.39 1.04 6.16
N LYS A 254 15.30 0.17 6.54
CA LYS A 254 16.23 -0.50 5.64
C LYS A 254 15.92 -1.99 5.62
N VAL A 255 15.52 -2.50 4.46
CA VAL A 255 15.15 -3.92 4.28
C VAL A 255 16.33 -4.90 4.44
N ASP A 256 17.56 -4.40 4.42
CA ASP A 256 18.79 -5.16 4.66
C ASP A 256 19.24 -5.19 6.13
N LYS A 257 18.55 -4.44 7.03
CA LYS A 257 18.85 -4.42 8.46
C LYS A 257 17.87 -5.30 9.24
N ASP A 258 18.38 -6.21 10.04
CA ASP A 258 17.55 -7.14 10.84
C ASP A 258 16.64 -6.42 11.83
N GLU A 259 17.11 -5.31 12.45
CA GLU A 259 16.30 -4.49 13.36
C GLU A 259 15.05 -3.91 12.69
N ASP A 260 15.18 -3.45 11.45
CA ASP A 260 14.06 -2.89 10.69
C ASP A 260 13.16 -3.99 10.14
N ARG A 261 13.72 -5.14 9.73
CA ARG A 261 12.96 -6.31 9.23
C ARG A 261 12.06 -6.94 10.30
N ALA A 262 12.45 -6.83 11.56
CA ALA A 262 11.68 -7.32 12.70
C ALA A 262 10.74 -6.25 13.30
N LEU A 263 10.53 -5.13 12.60
CA LEU A 263 9.70 -4.04 13.10
C LEU A 263 8.27 -4.51 13.37
N GLN A 264 7.83 -4.31 14.61
CA GLN A 264 6.45 -4.47 15.04
C GLN A 264 6.18 -3.44 16.13
N ILE A 265 5.38 -2.43 15.82
CA ILE A 265 5.07 -1.33 16.73
C ILE A 265 3.58 -0.99 16.69
N ASP A 266 3.06 -0.56 17.83
CA ASP A 266 1.73 0.01 17.91
C ASP A 266 1.86 1.53 17.85
N VAL A 267 1.07 2.16 16.97
CA VAL A 267 1.13 3.61 16.71
C VAL A 267 -0.26 4.23 16.76
N GLN A 268 -0.32 5.51 17.12
CA GLN A 268 -1.54 6.31 17.01
C GLN A 268 -1.19 7.62 16.30
N GLY A 269 -1.97 7.97 15.27
CA GLY A 269 -1.71 9.16 14.46
C GLY A 269 -0.49 9.05 13.55
N GLY A 270 0.03 7.83 13.34
CA GLY A 270 1.15 7.55 12.44
C GLY A 270 0.71 7.26 11.01
N TRP A 271 1.69 6.91 10.16
CA TRP A 271 1.46 6.46 8.77
C TRP A 271 2.60 5.54 8.31
N LEU A 272 2.37 4.82 7.23
CA LEU A 272 3.39 4.07 6.52
C LEU A 272 3.47 4.50 5.05
N ALA A 273 4.65 4.39 4.45
CA ALA A 273 4.89 4.80 3.07
C ALA A 273 5.99 3.98 2.39
N ALA A 274 5.89 3.87 1.07
CA ALA A 274 6.98 3.44 0.19
C ALA A 274 7.47 4.63 -0.63
N LEU A 275 8.73 4.98 -0.41
CA LEU A 275 9.35 6.15 -1.00
C LEU A 275 10.05 5.81 -2.31
N GLN A 276 9.89 6.67 -3.30
CA GLN A 276 10.72 6.80 -4.49
C GLN A 276 11.40 8.17 -4.48
N HIS A 277 12.22 8.49 -5.48
CA HIS A 277 12.92 9.76 -5.51
C HIS A 277 11.96 10.97 -5.40
N HIS A 278 11.02 11.09 -6.34
CA HIS A 278 10.06 12.21 -6.42
C HIS A 278 8.64 11.82 -6.01
N PHE A 279 8.36 10.53 -5.80
CA PHE A 279 7.02 10.01 -5.62
C PHE A 279 6.91 9.19 -4.34
N VAL A 280 5.69 9.01 -3.90
CA VAL A 280 5.37 8.24 -2.70
C VAL A 280 4.01 7.57 -2.83
N ALA A 281 3.90 6.34 -2.35
CA ALA A 281 2.62 5.76 -1.96
C ALA A 281 2.59 5.63 -0.44
N ALA A 282 1.52 6.10 0.18
CA ALA A 282 1.38 6.10 1.63
C ALA A 282 -0.02 5.64 2.04
N PHE A 283 -0.10 5.05 3.21
CA PHE A 283 -1.32 4.78 3.95
C PHE A 283 -1.33 5.63 5.22
N VAL A 284 -2.40 6.39 5.39
CA VAL A 284 -2.65 7.25 6.55
C VAL A 284 -3.87 6.72 7.27
N PRO A 285 -3.69 5.98 8.37
CA PRO A 285 -4.79 5.45 9.15
C PRO A 285 -5.55 6.54 9.91
N ASN A 286 -6.71 6.18 10.44
CA ASN A 286 -7.47 7.08 11.31
C ASN A 286 -6.60 7.49 12.53
N PRO A 287 -6.30 8.79 12.73
CA PRO A 287 -5.38 9.24 13.79
C PRO A 287 -5.91 9.00 15.21
N LYS A 288 -7.21 8.73 15.36
CA LYS A 288 -7.83 8.47 16.67
C LYS A 288 -7.78 6.99 17.07
N ALA A 289 -7.44 6.09 16.17
CA ALA A 289 -7.37 4.67 16.43
C ALA A 289 -5.92 4.18 16.52
N PRO A 290 -5.60 3.20 17.39
CA PRO A 290 -4.30 2.56 17.39
C PRO A 290 -4.18 1.61 16.20
N TYR A 291 -3.01 1.62 15.54
CA TYR A 291 -2.67 0.68 14.47
C TYR A 291 -1.38 -0.05 14.81
N ARG A 292 -1.30 -1.32 14.43
CA ARG A 292 -0.05 -2.06 14.48
C ARG A 292 0.63 -2.00 13.13
N ILE A 293 1.85 -1.44 13.10
CA ILE A 293 2.70 -1.41 11.90
C ILE A 293 3.73 -2.54 12.02
N THR A 294 3.89 -3.30 10.91
CA THR A 294 4.91 -4.35 10.80
C THR A 294 5.65 -4.23 9.48
N LEU A 295 6.95 -4.53 9.50
CA LEU A 295 7.76 -4.73 8.29
C LEU A 295 8.23 -6.18 8.26
N ARG A 296 8.00 -6.87 7.16
CA ARG A 296 8.57 -8.18 6.85
C ARG A 296 9.33 -8.09 5.55
N ALA A 297 10.44 -8.78 5.44
CA ALA A 297 11.23 -8.78 4.20
C ALA A 297 11.81 -10.18 3.92
N GLU A 298 11.74 -10.60 2.66
CA GLU A 298 12.34 -11.82 2.13
C GLU A 298 13.24 -11.43 0.95
N GLY A 299 14.56 -11.57 1.15
CA GLY A 299 15.52 -11.03 0.20
C GLY A 299 15.36 -9.52 0.02
N ARG A 300 15.00 -9.10 -1.18
CA ARG A 300 14.76 -7.68 -1.54
C ARG A 300 13.27 -7.32 -1.61
N GLU A 301 12.38 -8.28 -1.44
CA GLU A 301 10.95 -8.04 -1.36
C GLU A 301 10.57 -7.69 0.08
N TYR A 302 9.73 -6.68 0.26
CA TYR A 302 9.23 -6.31 1.56
C TYR A 302 7.71 -6.10 1.55
N LEU A 303 7.13 -6.40 2.70
CA LEU A 303 5.74 -6.16 3.04
C LEU A 303 5.69 -5.23 4.25
N LEU A 304 5.29 -3.99 4.02
CA LEU A 304 5.04 -3.00 5.06
C LEU A 304 3.55 -2.89 5.27
N SER A 305 3.04 -3.26 6.44
CA SER A 305 1.60 -3.33 6.73
C SER A 305 1.21 -2.58 7.99
N ALA A 306 -0.02 -2.09 8.01
CA ALA A 306 -0.68 -1.55 9.20
C ALA A 306 -2.06 -2.18 9.34
N VAL A 307 -2.42 -2.61 10.54
CA VAL A 307 -3.73 -3.17 10.88
C VAL A 307 -4.32 -2.43 12.05
N GLY A 308 -5.59 -2.04 11.91
CA GLY A 308 -6.36 -1.31 12.90
C GLY A 308 -6.93 -2.21 14.00
N PRO A 309 -7.69 -1.61 14.93
CA PRO A 309 -8.37 -2.34 15.99
C PRO A 309 -9.53 -3.17 15.44
N LEU A 310 -9.79 -4.29 16.10
CA LEU A 310 -10.95 -5.12 15.81
C LEU A 310 -12.23 -4.37 16.22
N THR A 311 -13.10 -4.13 15.25
CA THR A 311 -14.40 -3.45 15.44
C THR A 311 -15.53 -4.42 15.13
N THR A 312 -16.57 -4.44 15.95
CA THR A 312 -17.71 -5.35 15.80
C THR A 312 -18.91 -4.62 15.22
N VAL A 313 -19.48 -5.18 14.15
CA VAL A 313 -20.77 -4.79 13.58
C VAL A 313 -21.83 -5.73 14.15
N ALA A 314 -22.81 -5.16 14.84
CA ALA A 314 -23.87 -5.92 15.51
C ALA A 314 -24.77 -6.67 14.50
N PRO A 315 -25.50 -7.70 14.93
CA PRO A 315 -26.46 -8.41 14.07
C PRO A 315 -27.50 -7.46 13.48
N ASN A 316 -27.83 -7.65 12.20
CA ASN A 316 -28.83 -6.85 11.46
C ASN A 316 -28.56 -5.32 11.50
N THR A 317 -27.30 -4.92 11.55
CA THR A 317 -26.88 -3.51 11.51
C THR A 317 -25.85 -3.25 10.41
N THR A 318 -25.54 -1.98 10.20
CA THR A 318 -24.48 -1.54 9.33
C THR A 318 -23.28 -1.04 10.16
N GLY A 319 -22.08 -1.11 9.55
CA GLY A 319 -20.85 -0.55 10.11
C GLY A 319 -20.00 0.04 9.00
N GLN A 320 -19.08 0.95 9.34
CA GLN A 320 -18.21 1.58 8.36
C GLN A 320 -16.75 1.58 8.84
N PHE A 321 -15.83 1.35 7.89
CA PHE A 321 -14.39 1.55 8.09
C PHE A 321 -13.91 2.53 7.03
N THR A 322 -12.96 3.38 7.39
CA THR A 322 -12.41 4.40 6.49
C THR A 322 -10.90 4.41 6.55
N GLU A 323 -10.27 4.59 5.40
CA GLU A 323 -8.82 4.64 5.24
C GLU A 323 -8.46 5.76 4.26
N THR A 324 -7.26 6.27 4.35
CA THR A 324 -6.73 7.27 3.42
C THR A 324 -5.44 6.76 2.80
N LEU A 325 -5.39 6.80 1.48
CA LEU A 325 -4.21 6.51 0.68
C LEU A 325 -3.69 7.80 0.03
N PHE A 326 -2.41 7.86 -0.22
CA PHE A 326 -1.80 8.88 -1.05
C PHE A 326 -0.93 8.19 -2.11
N VAL A 327 -1.12 8.55 -3.37
CA VAL A 327 -0.39 7.94 -4.50
C VAL A 327 -0.01 9.05 -5.45
N GLY A 328 1.22 9.56 -5.35
CA GLY A 328 1.57 10.72 -6.16
C GLY A 328 2.94 11.34 -5.89
N PRO A 329 3.15 12.56 -6.40
CA PRO A 329 4.38 13.32 -6.20
C PRO A 329 4.50 13.82 -4.76
N LYS A 330 5.75 14.01 -4.31
CA LYS A 330 6.05 14.54 -2.96
C LYS A 330 5.82 16.05 -2.90
N LEU A 331 4.60 16.51 -3.22
CA LEU A 331 4.20 17.91 -3.11
C LEU A 331 3.82 18.22 -1.67
N GLN A 332 4.53 19.14 -1.02
CA GLN A 332 4.31 19.50 0.39
C GLN A 332 2.87 19.89 0.68
N SER A 333 2.26 20.71 -0.18
CA SER A 333 0.87 21.16 -0.01
C SER A 333 -0.14 20.01 0.01
N GLU A 334 0.06 18.98 -0.79
CA GLU A 334 -0.81 17.80 -0.83
C GLU A 334 -0.55 16.87 0.36
N LEU A 335 0.73 16.66 0.70
CA LEU A 335 1.13 15.80 1.80
C LEU A 335 0.67 16.33 3.16
N THR A 336 0.85 17.63 3.43
CA THR A 336 0.42 18.27 4.68
C THR A 336 -1.09 18.17 4.92
N THR A 337 -1.89 18.22 3.84
CA THR A 337 -3.34 18.10 3.93
C THR A 337 -3.82 16.64 4.01
N THR A 338 -2.95 15.68 3.67
CA THR A 338 -3.30 14.24 3.66
C THR A 338 -3.04 13.57 5.00
N GLY A 339 -1.93 13.88 5.65
CA GLY A 339 -1.58 13.26 6.94
C GLY A 339 -0.63 14.13 7.76
N THR A 340 -0.71 13.98 9.10
CA THR A 340 0.18 14.68 10.03
C THR A 340 1.63 14.30 9.74
N GLU A 341 2.49 15.32 9.54
CA GLU A 341 3.93 15.13 9.27
C GLU A 341 4.25 14.27 8.01
N LEU A 342 3.26 14.05 7.13
CA LEU A 342 3.50 13.30 5.90
C LEU A 342 4.40 14.06 4.92
N ASP A 343 4.46 15.39 5.02
CA ASP A 343 5.37 16.26 4.25
C ASP A 343 6.86 15.97 4.54
N ARG A 344 7.20 15.31 5.65
CA ARG A 344 8.57 14.84 5.94
C ARG A 344 9.12 13.85 4.91
N VAL A 345 8.26 13.19 4.13
CA VAL A 345 8.71 12.32 3.03
C VAL A 345 9.36 13.12 1.89
N ALA A 346 9.05 14.43 1.78
CA ALA A 346 9.71 15.37 0.87
C ALA A 346 11.01 15.91 1.49
N ASP A 347 11.92 15.00 1.84
CA ASP A 347 13.20 15.34 2.47
C ASP A 347 14.18 15.91 1.43
N TYR A 348 14.57 17.15 1.61
CA TYR A 348 15.56 17.85 0.78
C TYR A 348 17.01 17.61 1.23
N GLY A 349 17.24 16.61 2.11
CA GLY A 349 18.56 16.27 2.64
C GLY A 349 19.19 17.44 3.41
N MET A 350 20.51 17.65 3.26
CA MET A 350 21.24 18.75 3.91
C MET A 350 20.78 20.14 3.46
N LEU A 351 20.06 20.26 2.35
CA LEU A 351 19.55 21.52 1.80
C LEU A 351 18.16 21.89 2.34
N THR A 352 17.57 21.12 3.24
CA THR A 352 16.24 21.38 3.82
C THR A 352 16.14 22.77 4.42
N LEU A 353 17.22 23.27 5.05
CA LEU A 353 17.28 24.58 5.66
C LEU A 353 17.22 25.74 4.65
N LEU A 354 17.68 25.51 3.43
CA LEU A 354 17.69 26.48 2.33
C LEU A 354 16.47 26.34 1.43
N ALA A 355 15.88 25.15 1.31
CA ALA A 355 14.76 24.86 0.41
C ALA A 355 13.38 25.17 1.02
N ARG A 356 13.24 25.19 2.37
CA ARG A 356 11.97 25.49 3.04
C ARG A 356 11.44 26.92 2.85
N PRO A 357 12.25 27.97 2.71
CA PRO A 357 11.73 29.33 2.48
C PRO A 357 11.47 29.69 1.02
N LEU A 358 11.75 28.82 0.05
CA LEU A 358 11.48 28.97 -1.37
C LEU A 358 10.24 28.17 -1.80
#